data_9c1e73c99e819b175db96629369741d0
#
_entry.id   9c1e73c99e819b175db96629369741d0
#
_cell.length_a   1.000
_cell.length_b   1.000
_cell.length_c   1.000
_cell.angle_alpha   90.00
_cell.angle_beta   90.00
_cell.angle_gamma   90.00
#
_symmetry.space_group_name_H-M   'P 1'
#
loop_
_entity.id
_entity.type
_entity.pdbx_description
1 polymer ?
#
loop_
_entity_poly.entity_id
_entity_poly.type
_entity_poly.pdbx_seq_one_letter_code
_entity_poly.pdbx_strand_id
1 'polypeptide(L)'
;LFGLTAIGPNQARVFTLFGEYRGTARQSGFHWVNPFYSKKLISLRVHNFETGSSRTPEVKDAAGKVMQEKGRTHGRPSKVNDRNGNPVEISAVVVWKVVNTAEASFQVEDYEDFVAVQSEAALRSMATRYPYDSEDHEMSLRGNTEEICQQLRQDIQERLDQAGVEVLEARISHLAYAPEIAAAMLQRQQASAVIAARAKIVEGAVGMVQMALEHLKKDGIVELDEERKAAMVSNLLVVLCSDRSAQPVVNTGSLYS
;
A
#
# COMPACT_ATOMS: atom_id res chain seq x y z
N LEU A 1 3.53 31.38 -44.14
CA LEU A 1 3.59 31.08 -42.70
C LEU A 1 2.81 29.81 -42.27
N PHE A 2 2.09 29.15 -43.19
CA PHE A 2 1.18 28.02 -42.89
C PHE A 2 1.91 26.68 -42.74
N GLY A 3 3.07 26.52 -42.30
CA GLY A 3 3.76 25.24 -42.07
C GLY A 3 4.66 25.22 -40.85
N LEU A 4 4.85 26.37 -40.22
CA LEU A 4 5.70 26.50 -39.06
C LEU A 4 5.03 25.92 -37.82
N THR A 5 5.78 25.13 -37.05
CA THR A 5 5.34 24.56 -35.78
C THR A 5 6.46 24.67 -34.77
N ALA A 6 6.13 25.19 -33.58
CA ALA A 6 7.06 25.25 -32.46
C ALA A 6 6.81 24.05 -31.54
N ILE A 7 7.88 23.37 -31.10
CA ILE A 7 7.85 22.27 -30.17
C ILE A 7 8.66 22.69 -28.95
N GLY A 8 8.02 22.71 -27.79
CA GLY A 8 8.68 23.01 -26.52
C GLY A 8 9.48 21.80 -25.97
N PRO A 9 10.33 22.03 -24.98
CA PRO A 9 11.04 20.95 -24.30
C PRO A 9 10.03 19.99 -23.61
N ASN A 10 10.33 18.69 -23.70
CA ASN A 10 9.46 17.61 -23.19
C ASN A 10 8.04 17.63 -23.78
N GLN A 11 7.93 18.01 -25.04
CA GLN A 11 6.71 17.94 -25.84
C GLN A 11 6.99 17.21 -27.14
N ALA A 12 5.98 16.51 -27.65
CA ALA A 12 6.02 15.91 -28.97
C ALA A 12 4.81 16.34 -29.79
N ARG A 13 4.98 16.45 -31.10
CA ARG A 13 3.86 16.66 -32.01
C ARG A 13 3.72 15.46 -32.93
N VAL A 14 2.56 14.86 -32.88
CA VAL A 14 2.13 13.79 -33.79
C VAL A 14 1.49 14.40 -35.01
N PHE A 15 1.92 13.95 -36.17
CA PHE A 15 1.45 14.46 -37.49
C PHE A 15 0.62 13.39 -38.19
N THR A 16 -0.54 13.78 -38.66
CA THR A 16 -1.39 12.93 -39.50
C THR A 16 -1.74 13.68 -40.81
N LEU A 17 -1.81 12.93 -41.89
CA LEU A 17 -2.25 13.45 -43.19
C LEU A 17 -3.46 12.61 -43.64
N PHE A 18 -4.62 13.23 -43.74
CA PHE A 18 -5.89 12.58 -44.11
C PHE A 18 -6.18 11.32 -43.29
N GLY A 19 -5.85 11.36 -41.97
CA GLY A 19 -6.04 10.22 -41.05
C GLY A 19 -4.88 9.24 -40.95
N GLU A 20 -3.89 9.32 -41.88
CA GLU A 20 -2.71 8.43 -41.85
C GLU A 20 -1.58 9.03 -41.00
N TYR A 21 -1.00 8.24 -40.12
CA TYR A 21 0.16 8.65 -39.31
C TYR A 21 1.40 8.85 -40.18
N ARG A 22 2.03 10.03 -40.12
CA ARG A 22 3.22 10.41 -40.90
C ARG A 22 4.47 10.55 -40.06
N GLY A 23 4.34 10.62 -38.75
CA GLY A 23 5.51 10.69 -37.86
C GLY A 23 5.27 11.57 -36.64
N THR A 24 6.29 11.60 -35.77
CA THR A 24 6.30 12.42 -34.55
C THR A 24 7.59 13.19 -34.44
N ALA A 25 7.48 14.51 -34.26
CA ALA A 25 8.63 15.36 -33.95
C ALA A 25 8.74 15.50 -32.41
N ARG A 26 9.93 15.15 -31.89
CA ARG A 26 10.28 15.24 -30.45
C ARG A 26 11.33 16.29 -30.16
N GLN A 27 12.05 16.75 -31.17
CA GLN A 27 13.10 17.78 -30.99
C GLN A 27 12.46 19.14 -30.74
N SER A 28 12.91 19.82 -29.69
CA SER A 28 12.48 21.19 -29.40
C SER A 28 13.00 22.16 -30.44
N GLY A 29 12.20 23.15 -30.74
CA GLY A 29 12.55 24.20 -31.71
C GLY A 29 11.45 24.48 -32.72
N PHE A 30 11.80 25.24 -33.76
CA PHE A 30 10.92 25.56 -34.89
C PHE A 30 11.13 24.56 -36.01
N HIS A 31 10.05 23.91 -36.41
CA HIS A 31 10.04 22.95 -37.51
C HIS A 31 9.09 23.45 -38.61
N TRP A 32 9.52 23.29 -39.86
CA TRP A 32 8.61 23.47 -40.97
C TRP A 32 8.05 22.10 -41.38
N VAL A 33 6.74 21.99 -41.44
CA VAL A 33 6.02 20.78 -41.83
C VAL A 33 4.95 21.10 -42.84
N ASN A 34 4.49 20.10 -43.58
CA ASN A 34 3.43 20.27 -44.54
C ASN A 34 2.19 20.94 -43.90
N PRO A 35 1.68 22.06 -44.44
CA PRO A 35 0.53 22.78 -43.90
C PRO A 35 -0.75 21.92 -43.76
N PHE A 36 -0.90 20.88 -44.57
CA PHE A 36 -2.04 19.97 -44.53
C PHE A 36 -1.96 18.93 -43.41
N TYR A 37 -0.88 18.86 -42.65
CA TYR A 37 -0.79 17.97 -41.52
C TYR A 37 -1.68 18.44 -40.37
N SER A 38 -2.53 17.52 -39.89
CA SER A 38 -3.14 17.67 -38.57
C SER A 38 -2.08 17.43 -37.47
N LYS A 39 -2.13 18.22 -36.39
CA LYS A 39 -1.08 18.30 -35.39
C LYS A 39 -1.69 18.07 -34.01
N LYS A 40 -1.35 16.97 -33.35
CA LYS A 40 -1.73 16.69 -31.96
C LYS A 40 -0.51 16.88 -31.05
N LEU A 41 -0.62 17.74 -30.04
CA LEU A 41 0.43 17.95 -29.05
C LEU A 41 0.31 16.91 -27.93
N ILE A 42 1.43 16.27 -27.56
CA ILE A 42 1.52 15.33 -26.46
C ILE A 42 2.62 15.77 -25.52
N SER A 43 2.33 15.76 -24.22
CA SER A 43 3.31 15.98 -23.17
C SER A 43 4.14 14.72 -22.93
N LEU A 44 5.47 14.86 -22.95
CA LEU A 44 6.41 13.80 -22.56
C LEU A 44 6.88 13.95 -21.10
N ARG A 45 6.31 14.92 -20.39
CA ARG A 45 6.63 15.14 -18.98
C ARG A 45 6.13 13.99 -18.13
N VAL A 46 6.73 13.85 -16.98
CA VAL A 46 6.24 12.92 -15.95
C VAL A 46 4.93 13.46 -15.39
N HIS A 47 3.95 12.59 -15.33
CA HIS A 47 2.64 12.84 -14.75
C HIS A 47 2.48 12.00 -13.49
N ASN A 48 1.74 12.52 -12.53
CA ASN A 48 1.31 11.77 -11.35
C ASN A 48 -0.19 11.95 -11.16
N PHE A 49 -0.83 10.93 -10.64
CA PHE A 49 -2.21 11.03 -10.17
C PHE A 49 -2.42 10.08 -8.99
N GLU A 50 -3.42 10.36 -8.19
CA GLU A 50 -3.89 9.49 -7.13
C GLU A 50 -5.18 8.82 -7.57
N THR A 51 -5.29 7.51 -7.35
CA THR A 51 -6.49 6.73 -7.67
C THR A 51 -7.70 7.27 -6.89
N GLY A 52 -8.88 7.23 -7.53
CA GLY A 52 -10.10 7.84 -6.97
C GLY A 52 -10.21 9.34 -7.16
N SER A 53 -9.16 10.01 -7.70
CA SER A 53 -9.26 11.41 -8.07
C SER A 53 -10.05 11.58 -9.37
N SER A 54 -11.06 12.43 -9.38
CA SER A 54 -11.81 12.77 -10.58
C SER A 54 -11.32 14.11 -11.15
N ARG A 55 -11.26 14.16 -12.49
CA ARG A 55 -11.02 15.44 -13.19
C ARG A 55 -12.29 16.26 -13.16
N THR A 56 -12.14 17.51 -12.75
CA THR A 56 -13.19 18.49 -12.92
C THR A 56 -12.98 19.15 -14.29
N PRO A 57 -13.92 18.99 -15.24
CA PRO A 57 -13.79 19.65 -16.54
C PRO A 57 -13.83 21.17 -16.36
N GLU A 58 -13.12 21.88 -17.24
CA GLU A 58 -13.22 23.33 -17.34
C GLU A 58 -14.65 23.68 -17.82
N VAL A 59 -15.41 24.36 -16.98
CA VAL A 59 -16.74 24.86 -17.34
C VAL A 59 -16.62 26.32 -17.72
N LYS A 60 -16.93 26.63 -19.00
CA LYS A 60 -17.03 28.01 -19.50
C LYS A 60 -18.49 28.42 -19.58
N ASP A 61 -18.77 29.63 -19.15
CA ASP A 61 -20.10 30.26 -19.36
C ASP A 61 -20.30 30.58 -20.84
N ALA A 62 -21.54 30.81 -21.24
CA ALA A 62 -21.92 31.20 -22.60
C ALA A 62 -21.18 32.44 -23.11
N ALA A 63 -20.61 33.25 -22.21
CA ALA A 63 -19.77 34.43 -22.48
C ALA A 63 -18.26 34.10 -22.61
N GLY A 64 -17.86 32.79 -22.55
CA GLY A 64 -16.45 32.36 -22.65
C GLY A 64 -15.63 32.57 -21.38
N LYS A 65 -16.23 33.02 -20.27
CA LYS A 65 -15.54 33.20 -18.99
C LYS A 65 -15.42 31.86 -18.29
N VAL A 66 -14.23 31.52 -17.84
CA VAL A 66 -13.98 30.29 -17.05
C VAL A 66 -14.66 30.42 -15.70
N MET A 67 -15.72 29.64 -15.48
CA MET A 67 -16.43 29.55 -14.21
C MET A 67 -15.77 28.56 -13.27
N GLN A 68 -15.13 27.53 -13.82
CA GLN A 68 -14.42 26.50 -13.06
C GLN A 68 -13.13 26.14 -13.80
N GLU A 69 -11.99 26.33 -13.16
CA GLU A 69 -10.72 25.92 -13.70
C GLU A 69 -10.59 24.40 -13.76
N LYS A 70 -9.88 23.92 -14.78
CA LYS A 70 -9.53 22.51 -14.88
C LYS A 70 -8.71 22.11 -13.65
N GLY A 71 -9.32 21.34 -12.75
CA GLY A 71 -8.72 20.89 -11.51
C GLY A 71 -8.78 19.37 -11.36
N ARG A 72 -8.06 18.87 -10.38
CA ARG A 72 -8.26 17.50 -9.86
C ARG A 72 -8.84 17.62 -8.46
N THR A 73 -9.93 16.91 -8.21
CA THR A 73 -10.46 16.74 -6.86
C THR A 73 -9.58 15.72 -6.15
N HIS A 74 -9.25 15.94 -4.89
CA HIS A 74 -8.61 14.91 -4.07
C HIS A 74 -9.42 13.62 -4.14
N GLY A 75 -8.75 12.52 -4.48
CA GLY A 75 -9.39 11.22 -4.64
C GLY A 75 -10.00 10.77 -3.31
N ARG A 76 -11.17 10.16 -3.40
CA ARG A 76 -11.68 9.35 -2.29
C ARG A 76 -11.04 7.98 -2.42
N PRO A 77 -10.49 7.41 -1.34
CA PRO A 77 -9.99 6.05 -1.37
C PRO A 77 -11.06 5.09 -1.88
N SER A 78 -10.67 4.16 -2.74
CA SER A 78 -11.57 3.12 -3.24
C SER A 78 -11.86 2.13 -2.12
N LYS A 79 -13.16 1.87 -1.85
CA LYS A 79 -13.58 0.85 -0.91
C LYS A 79 -13.62 -0.50 -1.62
N VAL A 80 -12.85 -1.46 -1.14
CA VAL A 80 -12.74 -2.82 -1.67
C VAL A 80 -12.63 -3.83 -0.54
N ASN A 81 -12.98 -5.09 -0.79
CA ASN A 81 -12.73 -6.16 0.17
C ASN A 81 -11.35 -6.74 -0.04
N ASP A 82 -10.63 -6.96 1.05
CA ASP A 82 -9.38 -7.70 1.04
C ASP A 82 -9.61 -9.21 0.79
N ARG A 83 -8.53 -10.01 0.75
CA ARG A 83 -8.61 -11.47 0.59
C ARG A 83 -9.48 -12.15 1.65
N ASN A 84 -9.54 -11.60 2.85
CA ASN A 84 -10.30 -12.13 3.98
C ASN A 84 -11.77 -11.66 3.97
N GLY A 85 -12.17 -10.84 2.98
CA GLY A 85 -13.51 -10.27 2.89
C GLY A 85 -13.73 -9.04 3.76
N ASN A 86 -12.70 -8.48 4.38
CA ASN A 86 -12.79 -7.26 5.16
C ASN A 86 -12.84 -6.04 4.24
N PRO A 87 -13.78 -5.11 4.40
CA PRO A 87 -13.80 -3.87 3.63
C PRO A 87 -12.65 -2.96 4.07
N VAL A 88 -11.80 -2.59 3.10
CA VAL A 88 -10.67 -1.67 3.26
C VAL A 88 -10.82 -0.47 2.34
N GLU A 89 -10.31 0.67 2.77
CA GLU A 89 -10.17 1.87 1.96
C GLU A 89 -8.72 1.97 1.50
N ILE A 90 -8.52 1.99 0.18
CA ILE A 90 -7.19 2.00 -0.43
C ILE A 90 -7.11 3.04 -1.54
N SER A 91 -5.99 3.76 -1.59
CA SER A 91 -5.62 4.59 -2.74
C SER A 91 -4.13 4.42 -3.05
N ALA A 92 -3.74 4.73 -4.28
CA ALA A 92 -2.36 4.67 -4.73
C ALA A 92 -2.02 5.90 -5.57
N VAL A 93 -0.79 6.35 -5.47
CA VAL A 93 -0.20 7.34 -6.36
C VAL A 93 0.57 6.61 -7.44
N VAL A 94 0.27 6.95 -8.69
CA VAL A 94 0.91 6.39 -9.89
C VAL A 94 1.65 7.49 -10.62
N VAL A 95 2.93 7.26 -10.89
CA VAL A 95 3.83 8.16 -11.62
C VAL A 95 4.14 7.52 -12.96
N TRP A 96 3.88 8.24 -14.05
CA TRP A 96 3.98 7.72 -15.41
C TRP A 96 4.39 8.79 -16.43
N LYS A 97 4.82 8.37 -17.60
CA LYS A 97 5.14 9.24 -18.74
C LYS A 97 4.76 8.57 -20.06
N VAL A 98 4.55 9.37 -21.09
CA VAL A 98 4.33 8.87 -22.46
C VAL A 98 5.69 8.54 -23.09
N VAL A 99 5.81 7.31 -23.60
CA VAL A 99 7.00 6.83 -24.33
C VAL A 99 6.71 6.69 -25.81
N ASN A 100 5.59 6.07 -26.17
CA ASN A 100 5.16 5.94 -27.55
C ASN A 100 3.97 6.86 -27.85
N THR A 101 4.27 7.96 -28.51
CA THR A 101 3.28 9.01 -28.82
C THR A 101 2.25 8.59 -29.88
N ALA A 102 2.60 7.64 -30.76
CA ALA A 102 1.67 7.12 -31.76
C ALA A 102 0.59 6.25 -31.08
N GLU A 103 1.01 5.32 -30.23
CA GLU A 103 0.08 4.48 -29.46
C GLU A 103 -0.83 5.33 -28.55
N ALA A 104 -0.25 6.26 -27.80
CA ALA A 104 -1.00 7.18 -26.94
C ALA A 104 -2.01 8.07 -27.70
N SER A 105 -1.79 8.27 -29.01
CA SER A 105 -2.68 9.12 -29.83
C SER A 105 -3.78 8.36 -30.54
N PHE A 106 -3.53 7.10 -30.91
CA PHE A 106 -4.36 6.37 -31.87
C PHE A 106 -4.98 5.08 -31.29
N GLN A 107 -4.36 4.50 -30.27
CA GLN A 107 -4.90 3.26 -29.68
C GLN A 107 -5.90 3.52 -28.55
N VAL A 108 -5.80 4.67 -27.90
CA VAL A 108 -6.71 5.08 -26.85
C VAL A 108 -7.28 6.46 -27.10
N GLU A 109 -8.52 6.71 -26.75
CA GLU A 109 -9.19 8.00 -26.99
C GLU A 109 -8.60 9.09 -26.08
N ASP A 110 -8.56 8.83 -24.76
CA ASP A 110 -7.88 9.66 -23.76
C ASP A 110 -6.95 8.77 -22.92
N TYR A 111 -5.65 8.87 -23.22
CA TYR A 111 -4.63 8.07 -22.52
C TYR A 111 -4.52 8.41 -21.03
N GLU A 112 -4.86 9.65 -20.62
CA GLU A 112 -4.81 10.03 -19.22
C GLU A 112 -5.97 9.43 -18.43
N ASP A 113 -7.16 9.39 -19.01
CA ASP A 113 -8.32 8.72 -18.42
C ASP A 113 -8.14 7.19 -18.42
N PHE A 114 -7.61 6.66 -19.51
CA PHE A 114 -7.29 5.22 -19.61
C PHE A 114 -6.32 4.78 -18.54
N VAL A 115 -5.23 5.54 -18.30
CA VAL A 115 -4.27 5.27 -17.21
C VAL A 115 -4.98 5.28 -15.86
N ALA A 116 -5.86 6.25 -15.60
CA ALA A 116 -6.58 6.35 -14.32
C ALA A 116 -7.47 5.14 -14.08
N VAL A 117 -8.30 4.75 -15.05
CA VAL A 117 -9.23 3.63 -14.95
C VAL A 117 -8.49 2.30 -14.80
N GLN A 118 -7.44 2.05 -15.60
CA GLN A 118 -6.67 0.81 -15.54
C GLN A 118 -5.87 0.68 -14.24
N SER A 119 -5.33 1.78 -13.74
CA SER A 119 -4.63 1.79 -12.45
C SER A 119 -5.57 1.51 -11.27
N GLU A 120 -6.78 2.08 -11.29
CA GLU A 120 -7.78 1.77 -10.27
C GLU A 120 -8.21 0.30 -10.32
N ALA A 121 -8.42 -0.23 -11.53
CA ALA A 121 -8.76 -1.63 -11.72
C ALA A 121 -7.65 -2.58 -11.23
N ALA A 122 -6.37 -2.25 -11.49
CA ALA A 122 -5.21 -3.00 -11.00
C ALA A 122 -5.13 -2.96 -9.47
N LEU A 123 -5.29 -1.78 -8.87
CA LEU A 123 -5.28 -1.60 -7.41
C LEU A 123 -6.38 -2.43 -6.73
N ARG A 124 -7.59 -2.40 -7.29
CA ARG A 124 -8.73 -3.19 -6.79
C ARG A 124 -8.47 -4.69 -6.90
N SER A 125 -7.94 -5.15 -8.02
CA SER A 125 -7.56 -6.56 -8.23
C SER A 125 -6.49 -7.01 -7.25
N MET A 126 -5.48 -6.16 -6.98
CA MET A 126 -4.43 -6.43 -6.03
C MET A 126 -4.98 -6.51 -4.60
N ALA A 127 -5.84 -5.57 -4.18
CA ALA A 127 -6.43 -5.56 -2.85
C ALA A 127 -7.20 -6.86 -2.54
N THR A 128 -7.88 -7.45 -3.54
CA THR A 128 -8.58 -8.72 -3.36
C THR A 128 -7.66 -9.95 -3.28
N ARG A 129 -6.41 -9.86 -3.73
CA ARG A 129 -5.44 -10.96 -3.69
C ARG A 129 -4.72 -11.08 -2.35
N TYR A 130 -4.54 -9.99 -1.64
CA TYR A 130 -3.76 -9.93 -0.41
C TYR A 130 -4.63 -9.53 0.77
N PRO A 131 -4.40 -10.12 1.98
CA PRO A 131 -5.04 -9.66 3.21
C PRO A 131 -4.49 -8.27 3.60
N TYR A 132 -5.28 -7.50 4.34
CA TYR A 132 -4.83 -6.22 4.89
C TYR A 132 -3.62 -6.41 5.80
N ASP A 133 -3.69 -7.40 6.72
CA ASP A 133 -2.65 -7.75 7.67
C ASP A 133 -2.60 -9.28 7.83
N SER A 134 -1.44 -9.85 8.11
CA SER A 134 -1.25 -11.29 8.32
C SER A 134 -0.37 -11.53 9.53
N GLU A 135 -0.77 -12.49 10.37
CA GLU A 135 0.00 -12.95 11.53
C GLU A 135 1.00 -14.07 11.16
N ASP A 136 0.79 -14.77 10.03
CA ASP A 136 1.50 -16.00 9.63
C ASP A 136 2.64 -15.79 8.63
N HIS A 137 3.31 -14.64 8.59
CA HIS A 137 4.35 -14.32 7.61
C HIS A 137 3.89 -14.39 6.12
N GLU A 138 2.59 -14.51 5.86
CA GLU A 138 2.06 -14.35 4.51
C GLU A 138 2.21 -12.89 4.03
N MET A 139 2.37 -12.72 2.71
CA MET A 139 2.35 -11.38 2.11
C MET A 139 1.04 -10.67 2.42
N SER A 140 1.14 -9.47 3.00
CA SER A 140 0.00 -8.61 3.34
C SER A 140 0.20 -7.20 2.84
N LEU A 141 -0.90 -6.49 2.61
CA LEU A 141 -0.86 -5.10 2.10
C LEU A 141 -0.09 -4.16 3.03
N ARG A 142 -0.17 -4.40 4.34
CA ARG A 142 0.49 -3.60 5.36
C ARG A 142 1.93 -4.06 5.65
N GLY A 143 2.16 -5.36 5.71
CA GLY A 143 3.46 -5.92 6.12
C GLY A 143 4.53 -5.85 5.04
N ASN A 144 4.14 -6.03 3.77
CA ASN A 144 5.05 -6.15 2.62
C ASN A 144 4.79 -5.05 1.59
N THR A 145 4.69 -3.81 2.05
CA THR A 145 4.25 -2.69 1.19
C THR A 145 5.16 -2.49 -0.03
N GLU A 146 6.46 -2.73 0.09
CA GLU A 146 7.41 -2.52 -1.01
C GLU A 146 7.22 -3.55 -2.13
N GLU A 147 7.12 -4.83 -1.79
CA GLU A 147 6.88 -5.91 -2.75
C GLU A 147 5.50 -5.75 -3.42
N ILE A 148 4.51 -5.37 -2.64
CA ILE A 148 3.16 -5.08 -3.15
C ILE A 148 3.17 -3.90 -4.12
N CYS A 149 3.91 -2.83 -3.84
CA CYS A 149 4.05 -1.70 -4.74
C CYS A 149 4.75 -2.07 -6.05
N GLN A 150 5.78 -2.92 -5.99
CA GLN A 150 6.45 -3.43 -7.19
C GLN A 150 5.50 -4.28 -8.04
N GLN A 151 4.73 -5.15 -7.42
CA GLN A 151 3.72 -5.96 -8.10
C GLN A 151 2.64 -5.08 -8.73
N LEU A 152 2.15 -4.08 -7.99
CA LEU A 152 1.17 -3.11 -8.49
C LEU A 152 1.69 -2.37 -9.73
N ARG A 153 2.95 -1.92 -9.70
CA ARG A 153 3.57 -1.27 -10.85
C ARG A 153 3.59 -2.18 -12.07
N GLN A 154 3.92 -3.47 -11.90
CA GLN A 154 3.92 -4.44 -12.97
C GLN A 154 2.50 -4.69 -13.52
N ASP A 155 1.54 -4.93 -12.64
CA ASP A 155 0.14 -5.16 -13.01
C ASP A 155 -0.46 -3.97 -13.78
N ILE A 156 -0.09 -2.74 -13.40
CA ILE A 156 -0.50 -1.52 -14.11
C ILE A 156 0.21 -1.45 -15.47
N GLN A 157 1.53 -1.69 -15.53
CA GLN A 157 2.29 -1.62 -16.77
C GLN A 157 1.75 -2.59 -17.82
N GLU A 158 1.49 -3.85 -17.45
CA GLU A 158 0.92 -4.85 -18.36
C GLU A 158 -0.41 -4.40 -18.99
N ARG A 159 -1.24 -3.69 -18.22
CA ARG A 159 -2.52 -3.14 -18.71
C ARG A 159 -2.34 -1.93 -19.61
N LEU A 160 -1.25 -1.18 -19.40
CA LEU A 160 -0.97 0.06 -20.13
C LEU A 160 -0.05 -0.12 -21.34
N ASP A 161 0.47 -1.31 -21.60
CA ASP A 161 1.40 -1.57 -22.72
C ASP A 161 0.87 -1.09 -24.07
N GLN A 162 -0.44 -1.23 -24.30
CA GLN A 162 -1.07 -0.78 -25.55
C GLN A 162 -1.31 0.75 -25.62
N ALA A 163 -1.17 1.45 -24.53
CA ALA A 163 -1.40 2.91 -24.47
C ALA A 163 -0.13 3.74 -24.72
N GLY A 164 1.01 3.10 -24.97
CA GLY A 164 2.28 3.77 -25.19
C GLY A 164 2.80 4.56 -23.99
N VAL A 165 2.47 4.12 -22.78
CA VAL A 165 2.77 4.76 -21.51
C VAL A 165 3.68 3.87 -20.67
N GLU A 166 4.66 4.46 -19.99
CA GLU A 166 5.53 3.77 -19.04
C GLU A 166 5.21 4.21 -17.62
N VAL A 167 4.96 3.23 -16.74
CA VAL A 167 4.77 3.44 -15.31
C VAL A 167 6.13 3.43 -14.62
N LEU A 168 6.52 4.57 -14.09
CA LEU A 168 7.79 4.74 -13.38
C LEU A 168 7.68 4.18 -11.96
N GLU A 169 6.56 4.50 -11.30
CA GLU A 169 6.33 4.17 -9.91
C GLU A 169 4.84 4.02 -9.62
N ALA A 170 4.49 3.09 -8.72
CA ALA A 170 3.17 2.98 -8.13
C ALA A 170 3.32 2.72 -6.64
N ARG A 171 2.72 3.57 -5.80
CA ARG A 171 2.78 3.47 -4.33
C ARG A 171 1.41 3.59 -3.71
N ILE A 172 1.15 2.77 -2.72
CA ILE A 172 -0.05 2.91 -1.88
C ILE A 172 0.09 4.20 -1.06
N SER A 173 -0.86 5.12 -1.21
CA SER A 173 -0.91 6.40 -0.49
C SER A 173 -1.83 6.36 0.73
N HIS A 174 -2.88 5.56 0.66
CA HIS A 174 -3.82 5.35 1.76
C HIS A 174 -4.18 3.88 1.87
N LEU A 175 -4.17 3.36 3.09
CA LEU A 175 -4.59 2.00 3.40
C LEU A 175 -5.16 1.97 4.82
N ALA A 176 -6.45 1.74 4.95
CA ALA A 176 -7.14 1.66 6.23
C ALA A 176 -8.31 0.68 6.15
N TYR A 177 -8.75 0.16 7.28
CA TYR A 177 -10.05 -0.50 7.34
C TYR A 177 -11.17 0.51 7.12
N ALA A 178 -12.21 0.08 6.44
CA ALA A 178 -13.39 0.90 6.29
C ALA A 178 -13.98 1.29 7.66
N PRO A 179 -14.51 2.51 7.82
CA PRO A 179 -14.98 3.02 9.11
C PRO A 179 -15.96 2.09 9.84
N GLU A 180 -16.75 1.33 9.07
CA GLU A 180 -17.78 0.43 9.60
C GLU A 180 -17.20 -0.72 10.43
N ILE A 181 -15.97 -1.16 10.12
CA ILE A 181 -15.33 -2.29 10.81
C ILE A 181 -14.09 -1.90 11.60
N ALA A 182 -13.62 -0.64 11.47
CA ALA A 182 -12.36 -0.19 12.05
C ALA A 182 -12.29 -0.44 13.57
N ALA A 183 -13.37 -0.16 14.30
CA ALA A 183 -13.44 -0.39 15.74
C ALA A 183 -13.34 -1.88 16.11
N ALA A 184 -14.05 -2.75 15.37
CA ALA A 184 -14.02 -4.20 15.62
C ALA A 184 -12.64 -4.79 15.30
N MET A 185 -11.99 -4.31 14.21
CA MET A 185 -10.65 -4.76 13.85
C MET A 185 -9.59 -4.29 14.85
N LEU A 186 -9.73 -3.10 15.41
CA LEU A 186 -8.87 -2.62 16.47
C LEU A 186 -8.98 -3.50 17.72
N GLN A 187 -10.21 -3.87 18.13
CA GLN A 187 -10.42 -4.78 19.25
C GLN A 187 -9.81 -6.16 18.99
N ARG A 188 -9.95 -6.69 17.77
CA ARG A 188 -9.32 -7.96 17.37
C ARG A 188 -7.79 -7.88 17.47
N GLN A 189 -7.19 -6.82 16.94
CA GLN A 189 -5.73 -6.61 17.01
C GLN A 189 -5.25 -6.49 18.47
N GLN A 190 -6.00 -5.78 19.31
CA GLN A 190 -5.70 -5.69 20.75
C GLN A 190 -5.75 -7.07 21.43
N ALA A 191 -6.78 -7.86 21.14
CA ALA A 191 -6.90 -9.21 21.69
C ALA A 191 -5.76 -10.12 21.25
N SER A 192 -5.43 -10.16 19.97
CA SER A 192 -4.28 -10.90 19.44
C SER A 192 -2.96 -10.45 20.07
N ALA A 193 -2.74 -9.14 20.22
CA ALA A 193 -1.54 -8.60 20.84
C ALA A 193 -1.42 -9.01 22.31
N VAL A 194 -2.53 -8.99 23.07
CA VAL A 194 -2.54 -9.46 24.48
C VAL A 194 -2.23 -10.95 24.58
N ILE A 195 -2.81 -11.79 23.71
CA ILE A 195 -2.55 -13.23 23.68
C ILE A 195 -1.07 -13.48 23.34
N ALA A 196 -0.53 -12.83 22.31
CA ALA A 196 0.87 -12.96 21.92
C ALA A 196 1.83 -12.52 23.04
N ALA A 197 1.52 -11.40 23.72
CA ALA A 197 2.30 -10.93 24.85
C ALA A 197 2.29 -11.95 26.00
N ARG A 198 1.11 -12.50 26.33
CA ARG A 198 0.99 -13.52 27.39
C ARG A 198 1.71 -14.82 27.04
N ALA A 199 1.64 -15.27 25.80
CA ALA A 199 2.39 -16.43 25.34
C ALA A 199 3.91 -16.25 25.57
N LYS A 200 4.45 -15.07 25.23
CA LYS A 200 5.86 -14.73 25.45
C LYS A 200 6.23 -14.65 26.94
N ILE A 201 5.34 -14.14 27.78
CA ILE A 201 5.56 -14.11 29.24
C ILE A 201 5.65 -15.53 29.77
N VAL A 202 4.73 -16.42 29.36
CA VAL A 202 4.72 -17.84 29.80
C VAL A 202 5.99 -18.54 29.32
N GLU A 203 6.36 -18.40 28.07
CA GLU A 203 7.59 -18.95 27.49
C GLU A 203 8.84 -18.49 28.26
N GLY A 204 8.93 -17.20 28.53
CA GLY A 204 10.01 -16.62 29.32
C GLY A 204 10.03 -17.12 30.77
N ALA A 205 8.87 -17.22 31.39
CA ALA A 205 8.72 -17.75 32.77
C ALA A 205 9.16 -19.23 32.88
N VAL A 206 8.75 -20.09 31.94
CA VAL A 206 9.18 -21.48 31.85
C VAL A 206 10.71 -21.57 31.71
N GLY A 207 11.30 -20.79 30.80
CA GLY A 207 12.74 -20.74 30.62
C GLY A 207 13.50 -20.27 31.87
N MET A 208 13.00 -19.26 32.59
CA MET A 208 13.58 -18.80 33.86
C MET A 208 13.49 -19.86 34.95
N VAL A 209 12.36 -20.56 35.08
CA VAL A 209 12.18 -21.65 36.05
C VAL A 209 13.14 -22.81 35.74
N GLN A 210 13.28 -23.18 34.46
CA GLN A 210 14.21 -24.21 34.03
C GLN A 210 15.66 -23.85 34.40
N MET A 211 16.11 -22.64 34.06
CA MET A 211 17.44 -22.16 34.43
C MET A 211 17.66 -22.16 35.95
N ALA A 212 16.68 -21.72 36.72
CA ALA A 212 16.77 -21.73 38.19
C ALA A 212 16.98 -23.13 38.75
N LEU A 213 16.21 -24.13 38.27
CA LEU A 213 16.35 -25.53 38.68
C LEU A 213 17.71 -26.11 38.30
N GLU A 214 18.22 -25.81 37.09
CA GLU A 214 19.53 -26.26 36.63
C GLU A 214 20.68 -25.68 37.48
N HIS A 215 20.61 -24.40 37.84
CA HIS A 215 21.58 -23.74 38.72
C HIS A 215 21.56 -24.35 40.13
N LEU A 216 20.39 -24.52 40.73
CA LEU A 216 20.26 -25.14 42.07
C LEU A 216 20.81 -26.56 42.12
N LYS A 217 20.62 -27.35 41.05
CA LYS A 217 21.16 -28.69 40.92
C LYS A 217 22.69 -28.67 40.74
N LYS A 218 23.23 -27.76 39.90
CA LYS A 218 24.66 -27.66 39.60
C LYS A 218 25.48 -27.21 40.81
N ASP A 219 24.93 -26.25 41.55
CA ASP A 219 25.64 -25.66 42.71
C ASP A 219 25.45 -26.44 44.00
N GLY A 220 24.64 -27.54 43.97
CA GLY A 220 24.40 -28.42 45.10
C GLY A 220 23.72 -27.74 46.29
N ILE A 221 23.02 -26.62 46.05
CA ILE A 221 22.47 -25.78 47.13
C ILE A 221 21.33 -26.47 47.84
N VAL A 222 20.52 -27.25 47.13
CA VAL A 222 19.33 -27.98 47.67
C VAL A 222 19.11 -29.24 46.87
N GLU A 223 19.00 -30.37 47.56
CA GLU A 223 18.42 -31.60 46.98
C GLU A 223 16.91 -31.52 47.08
N LEU A 224 16.26 -31.29 45.93
CA LEU A 224 14.80 -31.25 45.83
C LEU A 224 14.26 -32.58 45.32
N ASP A 225 13.34 -33.16 46.09
CA ASP A 225 12.51 -34.25 45.59
C ASP A 225 11.52 -33.75 44.52
N GLU A 226 10.90 -34.66 43.79
CA GLU A 226 10.00 -34.31 42.68
C GLU A 226 8.77 -33.50 43.14
N GLU A 227 8.25 -33.76 44.35
CA GLU A 227 7.10 -33.06 44.92
C GLU A 227 7.44 -31.61 45.26
N ARG A 228 8.62 -31.37 45.87
CA ARG A 228 9.10 -30.01 46.18
C ARG A 228 9.47 -29.22 44.93
N LYS A 229 10.02 -29.88 43.90
CA LYS A 229 10.26 -29.25 42.60
C LYS A 229 8.95 -28.79 41.98
N ALA A 230 7.91 -29.67 41.96
CA ALA A 230 6.61 -29.31 41.41
C ALA A 230 5.96 -28.14 42.16
N ALA A 231 6.04 -28.11 43.47
CA ALA A 231 5.54 -27.01 44.28
C ALA A 231 6.29 -25.68 43.99
N MET A 232 7.62 -25.74 43.89
CA MET A 232 8.45 -24.59 43.59
C MET A 232 8.17 -24.05 42.18
N VAL A 233 8.08 -24.91 41.15
CA VAL A 233 7.72 -24.55 39.78
C VAL A 233 6.38 -23.87 39.76
N SER A 234 5.35 -24.44 40.41
CA SER A 234 4.02 -23.84 40.47
C SER A 234 4.04 -22.44 41.10
N ASN A 235 4.73 -22.26 42.22
CA ASN A 235 4.83 -20.98 42.90
C ASN A 235 5.59 -19.93 42.05
N LEU A 236 6.68 -20.32 41.41
CA LEU A 236 7.45 -19.42 40.52
C LEU A 236 6.64 -19.00 39.29
N LEU A 237 5.93 -19.94 38.65
CA LEU A 237 5.09 -19.62 37.50
C LEU A 237 3.94 -18.69 37.89
N VAL A 238 3.30 -18.88 39.04
CA VAL A 238 2.26 -17.95 39.51
C VAL A 238 2.82 -16.53 39.69
N VAL A 239 4.02 -16.39 40.27
CA VAL A 239 4.65 -15.09 40.49
C VAL A 239 5.08 -14.44 39.14
N LEU A 240 5.68 -15.24 38.26
CA LEU A 240 6.23 -14.73 36.99
C LEU A 240 5.17 -14.44 35.95
N CYS A 241 4.06 -15.20 35.94
CA CYS A 241 2.96 -15.01 34.97
C CYS A 241 1.84 -14.10 35.49
N SER A 242 1.93 -13.58 36.72
CA SER A 242 0.92 -12.71 37.31
C SER A 242 0.96 -11.31 36.69
N ASP A 243 -0.21 -10.77 36.37
CA ASP A 243 -0.37 -9.38 35.90
C ASP A 243 -0.16 -8.32 37.02
N ARG A 244 -0.18 -8.76 38.30
CA ARG A 244 0.06 -7.93 39.47
C ARG A 244 1.28 -8.42 40.23
N SER A 245 2.05 -7.50 40.79
CA SER A 245 3.14 -7.85 41.69
C SER A 245 2.58 -8.76 42.83
N ALA A 246 3.06 -10.01 42.89
CA ALA A 246 2.67 -10.93 43.94
C ALA A 246 3.13 -10.34 45.31
N GLN A 247 2.20 -10.19 46.25
CA GLN A 247 2.54 -9.88 47.62
C GLN A 247 2.82 -11.22 48.32
N PRO A 248 4.06 -11.50 48.73
CA PRO A 248 4.35 -12.72 49.46
C PRO A 248 3.68 -12.69 50.83
N VAL A 249 2.71 -13.58 51.04
CA VAL A 249 2.18 -13.79 52.36
C VAL A 249 3.13 -14.78 53.07
N VAL A 250 3.98 -14.22 53.91
CA VAL A 250 4.85 -15.04 54.76
C VAL A 250 3.96 -15.57 55.91
N ASN A 251 3.58 -16.82 55.80
CA ASN A 251 2.91 -17.52 56.89
C ASN A 251 3.96 -17.86 57.96
N THR A 252 4.15 -16.99 58.93
CA THR A 252 4.91 -17.28 60.15
C THR A 252 4.08 -18.17 61.04
N GLY A 253 3.87 -19.43 60.56
CA GLY A 253 3.18 -20.44 61.38
C GLY A 253 3.85 -20.56 62.73
N SER A 254 3.03 -20.51 63.76
CA SER A 254 3.46 -20.74 65.15
C SER A 254 4.18 -22.07 65.26
N LEU A 255 5.48 -22.03 65.54
CA LEU A 255 6.31 -23.19 65.77
C LEU A 255 6.05 -23.89 67.12
N TYR A 256 4.89 -23.66 67.71
CA TYR A 256 4.52 -24.26 68.97
C TYR A 256 3.04 -24.72 69.05
N SER A 257 2.84 -25.97 68.91
CA SER A 257 1.93 -26.81 69.69
C SER A 257 2.26 -28.28 69.51
#